data_95b56e3a0d278ea54e3eb5cc1acb6c90
#
_entry.id   95b56e3a0d278ea54e3eb5cc1acb6c90
#
_cell.length_a   1.000
_cell.length_b   1.000
_cell.length_c   1.000
_cell.angle_alpha   90.00
_cell.angle_beta   90.00
_cell.angle_gamma   90.00
#
_symmetry.space_group_name_H-M   'P 1'
#
loop_
_entity.id
_entity.type
_entity.pdbx_description
1 polymer ?
#
loop_
_entity_poly.entity_id
_entity_poly.type
_entity_poly.pdbx_seq_one_letter_code
_entity_poly.pdbx_strand_id
1 'polypeptide(L)'
;MRRACLAGGKEKKIMYITCLDMEGVLVPEIWIAFAEATGIPELKKTTRDEPDYDKLMKYRLDILKEHGLGLKEIQETIATIDPMPGAKEFLDELRSLCQVLILSDTFEQFAGPLMKKLGMPTIFCNTLEVADDGEITGYKMRVE
;
A
#
# COMPACT_ATOMS: atom_id res chain seq x y z
N MET A 1 -25.66 -7.50 17.86
CA MET A 1 -24.86 -6.61 18.71
C MET A 1 -25.33 -6.75 20.15
N ARG A 2 -24.55 -7.34 21.05
CA ARG A 2 -24.95 -7.48 22.47
C ARG A 2 -24.58 -6.22 23.22
N ARG A 3 -25.58 -5.47 23.71
CA ARG A 3 -25.39 -4.40 24.69
C ARG A 3 -25.12 -5.03 26.04
N ALA A 4 -23.95 -4.75 26.61
CA ALA A 4 -23.69 -5.08 28.01
C ALA A 4 -24.25 -3.94 28.87
N CYS A 5 -25.44 -4.12 29.48
CA CYS A 5 -25.96 -3.23 30.50
C CYS A 5 -25.33 -3.62 31.83
N LEU A 6 -24.51 -2.74 32.38
CA LEU A 6 -24.11 -2.79 33.79
C LEU A 6 -25.07 -1.89 34.59
N ALA A 7 -25.68 -2.42 35.62
CA ALA A 7 -26.60 -1.69 36.50
C ALA A 7 -25.89 -0.45 37.07
N GLY A 8 -26.44 0.76 36.81
CA GLY A 8 -26.02 2.01 37.43
C GLY A 8 -24.84 2.77 36.76
N GLY A 9 -24.36 2.35 35.58
CA GLY A 9 -23.21 2.96 34.92
C GLY A 9 -23.55 3.69 33.62
N LYS A 10 -22.85 4.78 33.34
CA LYS A 10 -22.83 5.41 32.00
C LYS A 10 -22.49 4.35 30.96
N GLU A 11 -23.26 4.23 29.88
CA GLU A 11 -22.92 3.35 28.75
C GLU A 11 -21.49 3.67 28.29
N LYS A 12 -20.58 2.69 28.40
CA LYS A 12 -19.24 2.81 27.83
C LYS A 12 -19.36 2.68 26.30
N LYS A 13 -19.15 3.76 25.57
CA LYS A 13 -19.04 3.73 24.12
C LYS A 13 -17.71 3.06 23.76
N ILE A 14 -17.76 1.84 23.27
CA ILE A 14 -16.57 1.11 22.79
C ILE A 14 -16.35 1.52 21.35
N MET A 15 -15.15 2.03 21.05
CA MET A 15 -14.69 2.29 19.69
C MET A 15 -13.80 1.12 19.24
N TYR A 16 -14.09 0.59 18.07
CA TYR A 16 -13.25 -0.42 17.43
C TYR A 16 -12.40 0.25 16.35
N ILE A 17 -11.15 -0.17 16.25
CA ILE A 17 -10.22 0.20 15.18
C ILE A 17 -9.75 -1.10 14.53
N THR A 18 -9.94 -1.20 13.23
CA THR A 18 -9.44 -2.33 12.44
C THR A 18 -8.23 -1.89 11.66
N CYS A 19 -7.14 -2.63 11.80
CA CYS A 19 -5.92 -2.45 11.00
C CYS A 19 -5.89 -3.51 9.91
N LEU A 20 -5.68 -3.09 8.68
CA LEU A 20 -5.58 -3.97 7.51
C LEU A 20 -4.21 -3.80 6.86
N ASP A 21 -3.69 -4.87 6.28
CA ASP A 21 -2.66 -4.78 5.26
C ASP A 21 -3.30 -4.34 3.93
N MET A 22 -2.50 -3.87 2.99
CA MET A 22 -2.97 -3.43 1.68
C MET A 22 -2.68 -4.45 0.59
N GLU A 23 -1.40 -4.81 0.41
CA GLU A 23 -0.97 -5.71 -0.64
C GLU A 23 -1.37 -7.16 -0.33
N GLY A 24 -1.93 -7.85 -1.32
CA GLY A 24 -2.48 -9.19 -1.14
C GLY A 24 -3.79 -9.26 -0.35
N VAL A 25 -4.33 -8.13 0.10
CA VAL A 25 -5.61 -8.01 0.84
C VAL A 25 -6.61 -7.16 0.06
N LEU A 26 -6.25 -5.91 -0.23
CA LEU A 26 -7.10 -4.96 -0.95
C LEU A 26 -6.67 -4.75 -2.40
N VAL A 27 -5.38 -4.89 -2.66
CA VAL A 27 -4.75 -4.74 -3.98
C VAL A 27 -3.77 -5.89 -4.22
N PRO A 28 -3.42 -6.20 -5.48
CA PRO A 28 -2.33 -7.12 -5.78
C PRO A 28 -1.00 -6.65 -5.19
N GLU A 29 -0.01 -7.55 -5.09
CA GLU A 29 1.37 -7.16 -4.77
C GLU A 29 1.89 -6.19 -5.84
N ILE A 30 2.18 -4.95 -5.44
CA ILE A 30 2.40 -3.83 -6.38
C ILE A 30 3.60 -4.08 -7.29
N TRP A 31 4.73 -4.57 -6.74
CA TRP A 31 5.92 -4.84 -7.54
C TRP A 31 5.69 -5.93 -8.58
N ILE A 32 4.92 -6.97 -8.25
CA ILE A 32 4.58 -8.04 -9.18
C ILE A 32 3.66 -7.50 -10.28
N ALA A 33 2.59 -6.81 -9.90
CA ALA A 33 1.65 -6.21 -10.85
C ALA A 33 2.34 -5.16 -11.75
N PHE A 34 3.24 -4.37 -11.19
CA PHE A 34 4.04 -3.41 -11.93
C PHE A 34 4.98 -4.09 -12.93
N ALA A 35 5.66 -5.17 -12.53
CA ALA A 35 6.50 -5.97 -13.40
C ALA A 35 5.72 -6.56 -14.59
N GLU A 36 4.48 -6.99 -14.34
CA GLU A 36 3.60 -7.51 -15.39
C GLU A 36 3.13 -6.42 -16.34
N ALA A 37 2.73 -5.27 -15.81
CA ALA A 37 2.26 -4.14 -16.60
C ALA A 37 3.38 -3.52 -17.47
N THR A 38 4.62 -3.52 -16.99
CA THR A 38 5.77 -2.96 -17.70
C THR A 38 6.50 -3.97 -18.58
N GLY A 39 6.27 -5.28 -18.37
CA GLY A 39 7.02 -6.35 -19.04
C GLY A 39 8.47 -6.48 -18.56
N ILE A 40 8.77 -6.06 -17.33
CA ILE A 40 10.10 -6.15 -16.70
C ILE A 40 10.07 -7.26 -15.64
N PRO A 41 10.37 -8.51 -15.99
CA PRO A 41 10.23 -9.65 -15.08
C PRO A 41 11.18 -9.61 -13.89
N GLU A 42 12.29 -8.91 -13.98
CA GLU A 42 13.29 -8.72 -12.93
C GLU A 42 12.68 -8.04 -11.68
N LEU A 43 11.66 -7.20 -11.86
CA LEU A 43 10.95 -6.54 -10.77
C LEU A 43 10.02 -7.46 -9.96
N LYS A 44 9.79 -8.70 -10.42
CA LYS A 44 9.02 -9.72 -9.67
C LYS A 44 9.77 -10.27 -8.45
N LYS A 45 11.07 -9.99 -8.33
CA LYS A 45 11.87 -10.43 -7.19
C LYS A 45 11.30 -9.86 -5.89
N THR A 46 11.11 -10.73 -4.90
CA THR A 46 10.51 -10.41 -3.61
C THR A 46 11.48 -10.67 -2.45
N THR A 47 11.05 -10.39 -1.22
CA THR A 47 11.79 -10.72 0.00
C THR A 47 11.98 -12.23 0.21
N ARG A 48 11.25 -13.08 -0.52
CA ARG A 48 11.47 -14.54 -0.54
C ARG A 48 12.72 -14.90 -1.32
N ASP A 49 13.08 -14.09 -2.33
CA ASP A 49 14.25 -14.30 -3.21
C ASP A 49 15.48 -13.57 -2.65
N GLU A 50 15.30 -12.40 -2.05
CA GLU A 50 16.33 -11.60 -1.39
C GLU A 50 15.80 -11.11 -0.04
N PRO A 51 16.15 -11.80 1.06
CA PRO A 51 15.67 -11.45 2.40
C PRO A 51 16.21 -10.11 2.94
N ASP A 52 17.34 -9.65 2.42
CA ASP A 52 17.90 -8.34 2.75
C ASP A 52 17.13 -7.25 2.00
N TYR A 53 16.29 -6.52 2.72
CA TYR A 53 15.40 -5.51 2.13
C TYR A 53 16.17 -4.38 1.44
N ASP A 54 17.28 -3.92 2.02
CA ASP A 54 18.09 -2.86 1.42
C ASP A 54 18.69 -3.30 0.09
N LYS A 55 19.18 -4.55 0.01
CA LYS A 55 19.69 -5.12 -1.25
C LYS A 55 18.57 -5.27 -2.28
N LEU A 56 17.41 -5.73 -1.86
CA LEU A 56 16.25 -5.86 -2.75
C LEU A 56 15.83 -4.49 -3.30
N MET A 57 15.73 -3.48 -2.44
CA MET A 57 15.35 -2.13 -2.86
C MET A 57 16.39 -1.51 -3.78
N LYS A 58 17.68 -1.65 -3.45
CA LYS A 58 18.75 -1.18 -4.34
C LYS A 58 18.64 -1.83 -5.73
N TYR A 59 18.46 -3.14 -5.79
CA TYR A 59 18.27 -3.88 -7.03
C TYR A 59 17.09 -3.33 -7.85
N ARG A 60 15.94 -3.09 -7.19
CA ARG A 60 14.75 -2.53 -7.84
C ARG A 60 14.98 -1.12 -8.38
N LEU A 61 15.64 -0.25 -7.59
CA LEU A 61 15.94 1.12 -7.99
C LEU A 61 16.90 1.16 -9.19
N ASP A 62 17.92 0.29 -9.20
CA ASP A 62 18.85 0.16 -10.32
C ASP A 62 18.10 -0.22 -11.61
N ILE A 63 17.16 -1.17 -11.55
CA ILE A 63 16.33 -1.57 -12.70
C ILE A 63 15.42 -0.41 -13.19
N LEU A 64 14.77 0.29 -12.26
CA LEU A 64 13.94 1.45 -12.63
C LEU A 64 14.76 2.50 -13.38
N LYS A 65 15.97 2.76 -12.91
CA LYS A 65 16.89 3.71 -13.53
C LYS A 65 17.36 3.23 -14.91
N GLU A 66 17.74 1.96 -15.05
CA GLU A 66 18.13 1.36 -16.33
C GLU A 66 17.03 1.46 -17.40
N HIS A 67 15.77 1.33 -16.98
CA HIS A 67 14.61 1.43 -17.87
C HIS A 67 14.07 2.86 -18.01
N GLY A 68 14.69 3.86 -17.37
CA GLY A 68 14.27 5.25 -17.45
C GLY A 68 12.90 5.52 -16.80
N LEU A 69 12.51 4.70 -15.82
CA LEU A 69 11.22 4.80 -15.14
C LEU A 69 11.35 5.71 -13.91
N GLY A 70 10.89 6.95 -14.07
CA GLY A 70 10.74 7.90 -12.97
C GLY A 70 9.38 7.76 -12.27
N LEU A 71 9.16 8.60 -11.25
CA LEU A 71 7.94 8.57 -10.43
C LEU A 71 6.67 8.68 -11.28
N LYS A 72 6.66 9.55 -12.27
CA LYS A 72 5.48 9.80 -13.13
C LYS A 72 5.07 8.53 -13.88
N GLU A 73 6.01 7.90 -14.57
CA GLU A 73 5.78 6.68 -15.35
C GLU A 73 5.31 5.53 -14.44
N ILE A 74 5.89 5.44 -13.25
CA ILE A 74 5.52 4.44 -12.25
C ILE A 74 4.09 4.67 -11.77
N GLN A 75 3.72 5.90 -11.43
CA GLN A 75 2.36 6.22 -10.97
C GLN A 75 1.32 6.02 -12.07
N GLU A 76 1.63 6.37 -13.31
CA GLU A 76 0.77 6.12 -14.47
C GLU A 76 0.53 4.62 -14.67
N THR A 77 1.57 3.80 -14.52
CA THR A 77 1.46 2.34 -14.61
C THR A 77 0.64 1.77 -13.45
N ILE A 78 0.91 2.19 -12.21
CA ILE A 78 0.15 1.74 -11.04
C ILE A 78 -1.31 2.15 -11.13
N ALA A 79 -1.62 3.29 -11.72
CA ALA A 79 -3.01 3.71 -11.95
C ALA A 79 -3.81 2.75 -12.85
N THR A 80 -3.13 1.91 -13.65
CA THR A 80 -3.78 0.85 -14.44
C THR A 80 -4.12 -0.40 -13.64
N ILE A 81 -3.53 -0.56 -12.46
CA ILE A 81 -3.77 -1.71 -11.57
C ILE A 81 -5.09 -1.50 -10.84
N ASP A 82 -5.94 -2.52 -10.84
CA ASP A 82 -7.20 -2.47 -10.12
C ASP A 82 -7.10 -3.11 -8.74
N PRO A 83 -7.88 -2.61 -7.75
CA PRO A 83 -8.10 -3.32 -6.50
C PRO A 83 -8.62 -4.74 -6.73
N MET A 84 -8.41 -5.61 -5.76
CA MET A 84 -8.98 -6.96 -5.80
C MET A 84 -10.51 -6.90 -5.88
N PRO A 85 -11.15 -7.85 -6.60
CA PRO A 85 -12.60 -7.90 -6.69
C PRO A 85 -13.27 -7.87 -5.30
N GLY A 86 -14.22 -6.95 -5.10
CA GLY A 86 -14.93 -6.77 -3.84
C GLY A 86 -14.16 -5.98 -2.76
N ALA A 87 -12.91 -5.59 -2.99
CA ALA A 87 -12.11 -4.89 -1.99
C ALA A 87 -12.69 -3.52 -1.61
N LYS A 88 -13.18 -2.76 -2.58
CA LYS A 88 -13.79 -1.44 -2.35
C LYS A 88 -15.06 -1.56 -1.52
N GLU A 89 -15.94 -2.48 -1.90
CA GLU A 89 -17.23 -2.74 -1.24
C GLU A 89 -16.99 -3.23 0.20
N PHE A 90 -16.07 -4.17 0.39
CA PHE A 90 -15.66 -4.65 1.72
C PHE A 90 -15.17 -3.50 2.59
N LEU A 91 -14.29 -2.66 2.05
CA LEU A 91 -13.71 -1.54 2.79
C LEU A 91 -14.77 -0.51 3.18
N ASP A 92 -15.71 -0.19 2.28
CA ASP A 92 -16.80 0.74 2.54
C ASP A 92 -17.74 0.21 3.64
N GLU A 93 -18.08 -1.08 3.59
CA GLU A 93 -18.91 -1.71 4.63
C GLU A 93 -18.18 -1.71 5.98
N LEU A 94 -16.91 -2.09 6.02
CA LEU A 94 -16.12 -2.10 7.24
C LEU A 94 -16.00 -0.70 7.86
N ARG A 95 -15.80 0.33 7.05
CA ARG A 95 -15.73 1.74 7.49
C ARG A 95 -17.05 2.26 8.03
N SER A 96 -18.18 1.66 7.67
CA SER A 96 -19.49 1.99 8.26
C SER A 96 -19.65 1.44 9.68
N LEU A 97 -18.86 0.43 10.05
CA LEU A 97 -18.95 -0.27 11.33
C LEU A 97 -17.90 0.20 12.35
N CYS A 98 -16.70 0.56 11.88
CA CYS A 98 -15.58 0.93 12.75
C CYS A 98 -14.59 1.85 12.03
N GLN A 99 -13.60 2.36 12.77
CA GLN A 99 -12.46 3.05 12.17
C GLN A 99 -11.53 2.02 11.51
N VAL A 100 -11.04 2.36 10.31
CA VAL A 100 -10.14 1.50 9.55
C VAL A 100 -8.84 2.22 9.27
N LEU A 101 -7.72 1.57 9.55
CA LEU A 101 -6.38 2.01 9.24
C LEU A 101 -5.71 0.96 8.35
N ILE A 102 -5.05 1.39 7.29
CA ILE A 102 -4.18 0.54 6.49
C ILE A 102 -2.75 0.72 7.00
N LEU A 103 -2.10 -0.39 7.33
CA LEU A 103 -0.68 -0.45 7.68
C LEU A 103 0.02 -1.26 6.60
N SER A 104 0.92 -0.64 5.84
CA SER A 104 1.53 -1.26 4.66
C SER A 104 3.01 -0.92 4.55
N ASP A 105 3.78 -1.87 4.05
CA ASP A 105 5.20 -1.68 3.71
C ASP A 105 5.41 -1.02 2.34
N THR A 106 4.34 -0.68 1.64
CA THR A 106 4.40 0.07 0.37
C THR A 106 4.89 1.50 0.58
N PHE A 107 4.98 2.25 -0.50
CA PHE A 107 5.35 3.67 -0.49
C PHE A 107 4.15 4.55 -0.80
N GLU A 108 4.04 5.70 -0.14
CA GLU A 108 2.91 6.62 -0.32
C GLU A 108 2.73 7.06 -1.78
N GLN A 109 3.83 7.22 -2.52
CA GLN A 109 3.81 7.59 -3.93
C GLN A 109 3.22 6.48 -4.82
N PHE A 110 3.41 5.22 -4.44
CA PHE A 110 2.81 4.06 -5.13
C PHE A 110 1.36 3.84 -4.71
N ALA A 111 1.07 4.04 -3.42
CA ALA A 111 -0.28 3.86 -2.89
C ALA A 111 -1.28 4.89 -3.43
N GLY A 112 -0.85 6.11 -3.72
CA GLY A 112 -1.73 7.22 -4.09
C GLY A 112 -2.77 6.90 -5.17
N PRO A 113 -2.39 6.36 -6.34
CA PRO A 113 -3.34 5.97 -7.39
C PRO A 113 -4.35 4.92 -6.94
N LEU A 114 -3.93 3.95 -6.12
CA LEU A 114 -4.78 2.87 -5.61
C LEU A 114 -5.72 3.37 -4.51
N MET A 115 -5.26 4.29 -3.65
CA MET A 115 -6.09 4.91 -2.63
C MET A 115 -7.29 5.65 -3.22
N LYS A 116 -7.12 6.31 -4.36
CA LYS A 116 -8.24 6.94 -5.08
C LYS A 116 -9.32 5.92 -5.45
N LYS A 117 -8.93 4.74 -5.93
CA LYS A 117 -9.85 3.65 -6.28
C LYS A 117 -10.53 3.03 -5.05
N LEU A 118 -9.87 3.06 -3.89
CA LEU A 118 -10.40 2.53 -2.62
C LEU A 118 -11.19 3.53 -1.79
N GLY A 119 -11.42 4.76 -2.28
CA GLY A 119 -12.17 5.78 -1.57
C GLY A 119 -11.37 6.50 -0.48
N MET A 120 -10.06 6.66 -0.69
CA MET A 120 -9.14 7.40 0.19
C MET A 120 -9.16 6.95 1.66
N PRO A 121 -8.93 5.65 1.96
CA PRO A 121 -8.80 5.20 3.35
C PRO A 121 -7.54 5.78 3.99
N THR A 122 -7.52 5.82 5.32
CA THR A 122 -6.31 6.21 6.07
C THR A 122 -5.24 5.13 5.93
N ILE A 123 -4.04 5.55 5.54
CA ILE A 123 -2.90 4.65 5.36
C ILE A 123 -1.65 5.17 6.07
N PHE A 124 -0.91 4.26 6.68
CA PHE A 124 0.44 4.46 7.16
C PHE A 124 1.38 3.55 6.37
N CYS A 125 2.35 4.14 5.71
CA CYS A 125 3.30 3.43 4.85
C CYS A 125 4.63 4.17 4.78
N ASN A 126 5.56 3.67 3.98
CA ASN A 126 6.88 4.24 3.77
C ASN A 126 6.85 5.37 2.73
N THR A 127 7.97 6.04 2.55
CA THR A 127 8.11 7.17 1.62
C THR A 127 9.32 6.95 0.71
N LEU A 128 9.15 7.20 -0.61
CA LEU A 128 10.27 7.25 -1.55
C LEU A 128 10.98 8.60 -1.49
N GLU A 129 12.29 8.59 -1.68
CA GLU A 129 13.07 9.79 -1.96
C GLU A 129 13.11 9.99 -3.48
N VAL A 130 12.65 11.16 -3.93
CA VAL A 130 12.49 11.46 -5.36
C VAL A 130 13.24 12.75 -5.65
N ALA A 131 14.10 12.74 -6.65
CA ALA A 131 14.80 13.93 -7.15
C ALA A 131 13.86 14.84 -7.96
N ASP A 132 14.28 16.07 -8.20
CA ASP A 132 13.48 17.08 -8.92
C ASP A 132 13.08 16.65 -10.34
N ASP A 133 13.89 15.81 -10.99
CA ASP A 133 13.63 15.24 -12.30
C ASP A 133 12.70 14.01 -12.28
N GLY A 134 12.28 13.57 -11.09
CA GLY A 134 11.42 12.41 -10.89
C GLY A 134 12.16 11.08 -10.73
N GLU A 135 13.50 11.06 -10.75
CA GLU A 135 14.27 9.85 -10.44
C GLU A 135 14.05 9.44 -8.99
N ILE A 136 13.81 8.14 -8.75
CA ILE A 136 13.73 7.59 -7.40
C ILE A 136 15.15 7.30 -6.93
N THR A 137 15.59 8.03 -5.92
CA THR A 137 16.98 7.99 -5.41
C THR A 137 17.13 7.18 -4.14
N GLY A 138 16.05 6.89 -3.45
CA GLY A 138 16.09 6.17 -2.19
C GLY A 138 14.70 6.01 -1.58
N TYR A 139 14.68 5.64 -0.31
CA TYR A 139 13.45 5.48 0.45
C TYR A 139 13.69 5.69 1.95
N LYS A 140 12.59 5.97 2.65
CA LYS A 140 12.56 6.06 4.11
C LYS A 140 11.51 5.12 4.66
N MET A 141 11.93 4.27 5.58
CA MET A 141 11.00 3.44 6.34
C MET A 141 10.28 4.28 7.39
N ARG A 142 8.99 4.05 7.56
CA ARG A 142 8.20 4.69 8.60
C ARG A 142 8.54 4.15 10.00
N VAL A 143 8.85 2.85 10.06
CA VAL A 143 9.25 2.13 11.27
C VAL A 143 10.52 1.36 10.94
N GLU A 144 11.54 1.52 11.78
CA GLU A 144 12.80 0.78 11.68
C GLU A 144 12.68 -0.63 12.29
#